data_d08a3d1cb0d7abab4777d6d38e200303
#
_entry.id   d08a3d1cb0d7abab4777d6d38e200303
#
_cell.length_a   1.000
_cell.length_b   1.000
_cell.length_c   1.000
_cell.angle_alpha   90.00
_cell.angle_beta   90.00
_cell.angle_gamma   90.00
#
_symmetry.space_group_name_H-M   'P 1'
#
loop_
_entity.id
_entity.type
_entity.pdbx_description
1 polymer ?
#
loop_
_entity_poly.entity_id
_entity_poly.type
_entity_poly.pdbx_seq_one_letter_code
_entity_poly.pdbx_strand_id
1 'polypeptide(L)'
;ADERDRSEAQAEGARRARNADDAASIGGESAGHVYGLKKVVMSPIQDDADNTTRFLVIGRSIFPTSGHDRTSVLVFIHDKPGALFDVLSPFARHGISMNRIESRPSHQAKWEYGFFIDLAGHVEDEAMKKALAELKAHSAQIKVLGSYPVAVP
;
A
#
# COMPACT_ATOMS: atom_id res chain seq x y z
N ALA A 1 -18.26 31.24 14.82
CA ALA A 1 -18.19 30.22 13.77
C ALA A 1 -16.83 29.56 13.90
N ASP A 2 -16.82 28.31 14.35
CA ASP A 2 -15.62 27.53 14.59
C ASP A 2 -15.16 27.01 13.21
N GLU A 3 -14.30 27.74 12.55
CA GLU A 3 -13.72 27.37 11.26
C GLU A 3 -12.55 26.41 11.52
N ARG A 4 -12.85 25.12 11.61
CA ARG A 4 -11.83 24.07 11.66
C ARG A 4 -11.15 23.97 10.29
N ASP A 5 -10.06 24.68 10.12
CA ASP A 5 -9.23 24.56 8.93
C ASP A 5 -8.57 23.16 8.94
N ARG A 6 -9.08 22.26 8.09
CA ARG A 6 -8.52 20.93 7.88
C ARG A 6 -7.34 21.05 6.94
N SER A 7 -6.13 21.13 7.46
CA SER A 7 -4.95 21.03 6.61
C SER A 7 -4.80 19.60 6.06
N GLU A 8 -4.54 19.47 4.77
CA GLU A 8 -4.40 18.19 4.08
C GLU A 8 -3.15 17.40 4.51
N ALA A 9 -2.20 18.04 5.18
CA ALA A 9 -0.98 17.41 5.66
C ALA A 9 -0.69 17.77 7.11
N GLN A 10 -0.41 16.78 7.96
CA GLN A 10 -0.06 16.96 9.37
C GLN A 10 1.13 17.93 9.58
N ALA A 11 2.13 17.87 8.68
CA ALA A 11 3.29 18.76 8.70
C ALA A 11 2.91 20.24 8.49
N GLU A 12 1.96 20.50 7.60
CA GLU A 12 1.46 21.87 7.36
C GLU A 12 0.67 22.38 8.57
N GLY A 13 -0.16 21.53 9.19
CA GLY A 13 -0.83 21.87 10.45
C GLY A 13 0.15 22.25 11.56
N ALA A 14 1.23 21.46 11.73
CA ALA A 14 2.28 21.75 12.69
C ALA A 14 3.02 23.07 12.39
N ARG A 15 3.31 23.34 11.11
CA ARG A 15 3.94 24.60 10.67
C ARG A 15 3.08 25.82 10.96
N ARG A 16 1.77 25.74 10.74
CA ARG A 16 0.80 26.80 11.06
C ARG A 16 0.72 27.03 12.56
N ALA A 17 0.57 25.97 13.35
CA ALA A 17 0.52 26.05 14.81
C ALA A 17 1.76 26.70 15.43
N ARG A 18 2.95 26.50 14.83
CA ARG A 18 4.18 27.16 15.26
C ARG A 18 4.13 28.69 15.10
N ASN A 19 3.41 29.17 14.10
CA ASN A 19 3.40 30.59 13.72
C ASN A 19 2.16 31.36 14.24
N ALA A 20 1.32 30.72 15.06
CA ALA A 20 0.11 31.29 15.57
C ALA A 20 -0.06 30.96 17.06
N ASP A 21 -0.26 31.98 17.90
CA ASP A 21 -0.33 31.82 19.37
C ASP A 21 -1.64 31.15 19.84
N ASP A 22 -2.67 31.18 19.00
CA ASP A 22 -4.01 30.65 19.26
C ASP A 22 -4.35 29.38 18.49
N ALA A 23 -3.36 28.75 17.85
CA ALA A 23 -3.54 27.57 17.05
C ALA A 23 -2.91 26.30 17.68
N ALA A 24 -3.57 25.16 17.43
CA ALA A 24 -3.07 23.84 17.77
C ALA A 24 -3.16 22.90 16.56
N SER A 25 -2.33 21.87 16.55
CA SER A 25 -2.30 20.87 15.50
C SER A 25 -2.39 19.47 16.08
N ILE A 26 -3.05 18.57 15.37
CA ILE A 26 -3.04 17.13 15.62
C ILE A 26 -1.99 16.50 14.71
N GLY A 27 -1.03 15.79 15.28
CA GLY A 27 0.05 15.17 14.51
C GLY A 27 0.87 14.18 15.32
N GLY A 28 1.79 13.53 14.67
CA GLY A 28 2.75 12.63 15.31
C GLY A 28 3.73 13.39 16.21
N GLU A 29 4.26 12.74 17.23
CA GLU A 29 5.20 13.34 18.20
C GLU A 29 6.46 13.90 17.54
N SER A 30 6.93 13.25 16.47
CA SER A 30 8.06 13.72 15.66
C SER A 30 7.84 15.11 15.06
N ALA A 31 6.61 15.42 14.63
CA ALA A 31 6.28 16.75 14.12
C ALA A 31 6.39 17.81 15.23
N GLY A 32 5.95 17.49 16.45
CA GLY A 32 6.14 18.35 17.61
C GLY A 32 7.61 18.71 17.85
N HIS A 33 8.49 17.73 17.80
CA HIS A 33 9.93 17.94 17.97
C HIS A 33 10.54 18.78 16.83
N VAL A 34 10.24 18.43 15.58
CA VAL A 34 10.80 19.12 14.39
C VAL A 34 10.41 20.61 14.35
N TYR A 35 9.16 20.90 14.70
CA TYR A 35 8.64 22.28 14.68
C TYR A 35 8.74 23.02 16.01
N GLY A 36 9.28 22.40 17.05
CA GLY A 36 9.46 22.99 18.38
C GLY A 36 8.12 23.30 19.06
N LEU A 37 7.09 22.50 18.83
CA LEU A 37 5.77 22.70 19.41
C LEU A 37 5.67 22.08 20.80
N LYS A 38 4.90 22.76 21.65
CA LYS A 38 4.58 22.25 22.99
C LYS A 38 3.47 21.21 22.90
N LYS A 39 3.70 20.03 23.50
CA LYS A 39 2.71 18.97 23.61
C LYS A 39 1.60 19.39 24.58
N VAL A 40 0.37 19.47 24.12
CA VAL A 40 -0.81 19.88 24.90
C VAL A 40 -1.51 18.67 25.50
N VAL A 41 -1.62 17.57 24.75
CA VAL A 41 -2.24 16.31 25.20
C VAL A 41 -1.16 15.27 25.43
N MET A 42 -1.14 14.67 26.60
CA MET A 42 -0.08 13.71 27.03
C MET A 42 -0.36 12.27 26.56
N SER A 43 -1.58 11.94 26.21
CA SER A 43 -1.96 10.60 25.72
C SER A 43 -2.14 10.60 24.21
N PRO A 44 -1.88 9.48 23.51
CA PRO A 44 -2.30 9.30 22.13
C PRO A 44 -3.80 9.50 22.02
N ILE A 45 -4.23 10.24 20.99
CA ILE A 45 -5.64 10.55 20.70
C ILE A 45 -6.20 9.66 19.58
N GLN A 46 -5.42 8.68 19.13
CA GLN A 46 -5.86 7.72 18.13
C GLN A 46 -6.89 6.76 18.72
N ASP A 47 -7.93 6.47 17.94
CA ASP A 47 -9.01 5.57 18.36
C ASP A 47 -8.58 4.09 18.33
N ASP A 48 -7.61 3.74 17.48
CA ASP A 48 -7.06 2.40 17.33
C ASP A 48 -5.59 2.38 17.77
N ALA A 49 -5.29 1.59 18.80
CA ALA A 49 -3.92 1.43 19.32
C ALA A 49 -2.97 0.79 18.30
N ASP A 50 -3.51 -0.04 17.40
CA ASP A 50 -2.75 -0.76 16.36
C ASP A 50 -2.73 -0.03 15.02
N ASN A 51 -3.08 1.27 15.00
CA ASN A 51 -3.05 2.08 13.79
C ASN A 51 -1.64 2.13 13.20
N THR A 52 -1.44 1.35 12.15
CA THR A 52 -0.15 1.17 11.48
C THR A 52 -0.18 1.73 10.07
N THR A 53 0.78 2.60 9.75
CA THR A 53 0.98 3.09 8.39
C THR A 53 2.10 2.32 7.70
N ARG A 54 1.78 1.67 6.57
CA ARG A 54 2.79 0.99 5.75
C ARG A 54 3.43 1.97 4.79
N PHE A 55 4.74 2.05 4.82
CA PHE A 55 5.55 2.79 3.86
C PHE A 55 6.18 1.84 2.86
N LEU A 56 6.23 2.25 1.58
CA LEU A 56 6.92 1.53 0.51
C LEU A 56 8.11 2.37 0.06
N VAL A 57 9.28 1.74 -0.02
CA VAL A 57 10.46 2.35 -0.64
C VAL A 57 10.41 2.03 -2.13
N ILE A 58 10.33 3.06 -2.97
CA ILE A 58 10.28 2.91 -4.42
C ILE A 58 11.69 3.09 -4.98
N GLY A 59 12.12 2.11 -5.77
CA GLY A 59 13.46 2.11 -6.39
C GLY A 59 13.45 1.41 -7.74
N ARG A 60 14.60 1.40 -8.40
CA ARG A 60 14.82 0.71 -9.68
C ARG A 60 15.56 -0.62 -9.52
N SER A 61 16.04 -0.91 -8.32
CA SER A 61 16.77 -2.14 -8.02
C SER A 61 15.82 -3.26 -7.62
N ILE A 62 16.09 -4.46 -8.12
CA ILE A 62 15.43 -5.68 -7.67
C ILE A 62 16.22 -6.18 -6.46
N PHE A 63 15.55 -6.45 -5.36
CA PHE A 63 16.18 -7.06 -4.19
C PHE A 63 16.38 -8.56 -4.43
N PRO A 64 17.50 -9.14 -4.01
CA PRO A 64 17.66 -10.60 -4.01
C PRO A 64 16.67 -11.23 -3.03
N THR A 65 16.36 -12.51 -3.24
CA THR A 65 15.48 -13.25 -2.32
C THR A 65 16.05 -13.28 -0.91
N SER A 66 15.20 -13.02 0.07
CA SER A 66 15.52 -13.11 1.50
C SER A 66 15.02 -14.42 2.15
N GLY A 67 14.21 -15.19 1.42
CA GLY A 67 13.50 -16.35 1.95
C GLY A 67 12.19 -16.00 2.67
N HIS A 68 11.93 -14.72 2.95
CA HIS A 68 10.67 -14.23 3.52
C HIS A 68 10.26 -12.95 2.78
N ASP A 69 9.77 -13.14 1.56
CA ASP A 69 9.54 -12.05 0.62
C ASP A 69 8.06 -11.87 0.29
N ARG A 70 7.78 -10.71 -0.28
CA ARG A 70 6.48 -10.37 -0.86
C ARG A 70 6.68 -9.84 -2.27
N THR A 71 5.83 -10.29 -3.18
CA THR A 71 5.77 -9.78 -4.56
C THR A 71 4.48 -9.00 -4.75
N SER A 72 4.61 -7.76 -5.20
CA SER A 72 3.46 -6.93 -5.57
C SER A 72 3.28 -6.94 -7.07
N VAL A 73 2.05 -7.20 -7.51
CA VAL A 73 1.66 -7.19 -8.93
C VAL A 73 0.47 -6.26 -9.15
N LEU A 74 0.40 -5.67 -10.33
CA LEU A 74 -0.77 -4.96 -10.82
C LEU A 74 -1.32 -5.73 -12.01
N VAL A 75 -2.58 -6.15 -11.91
CA VAL A 75 -3.27 -6.96 -12.90
C VAL A 75 -4.47 -6.21 -13.43
N PHE A 76 -4.59 -6.07 -14.74
CA PHE A 76 -5.78 -5.54 -15.39
C PHE A 76 -6.60 -6.67 -15.96
N ILE A 77 -7.91 -6.64 -15.73
CA ILE A 77 -8.84 -7.66 -16.22
C ILE A 77 -9.95 -7.01 -17.02
N HIS A 78 -10.47 -7.75 -18.01
CA HIS A 78 -11.69 -7.37 -18.70
C HIS A 78 -12.90 -7.64 -17.81
N ASP A 79 -13.88 -6.76 -17.88
CA ASP A 79 -15.14 -6.94 -17.14
C ASP A 79 -15.98 -8.07 -17.76
N LYS A 80 -15.86 -9.27 -17.17
CA LYS A 80 -16.64 -10.44 -17.52
C LYS A 80 -16.92 -11.29 -16.26
N PRO A 81 -18.03 -12.04 -16.25
CA PRO A 81 -18.28 -12.99 -15.16
C PRO A 81 -17.12 -13.96 -14.95
N GLY A 82 -16.68 -14.13 -13.70
CA GLY A 82 -15.59 -15.04 -13.33
C GLY A 82 -14.17 -14.52 -13.57
N ALA A 83 -13.98 -13.33 -14.17
CA ALA A 83 -12.65 -12.81 -14.50
C ALA A 83 -11.68 -12.76 -13.31
N LEU A 84 -12.16 -12.32 -12.15
CA LEU A 84 -11.33 -12.26 -10.94
C LEU A 84 -10.98 -13.68 -10.45
N PHE A 85 -11.90 -14.62 -10.52
CA PHE A 85 -11.62 -16.02 -10.18
C PHE A 85 -10.53 -16.60 -11.08
N ASP A 86 -10.62 -16.38 -12.41
CA ASP A 86 -9.62 -16.84 -13.37
C ASP A 86 -8.22 -16.30 -13.05
N VAL A 87 -8.14 -15.03 -12.64
CA VAL A 87 -6.90 -14.36 -12.26
C VAL A 87 -6.33 -14.87 -10.93
N LEU A 88 -7.17 -15.22 -9.97
CA LEU A 88 -6.72 -15.66 -8.64
C LEU A 88 -6.41 -17.16 -8.59
N SER A 89 -7.02 -17.97 -9.45
CA SER A 89 -6.88 -19.43 -9.42
C SER A 89 -5.44 -19.94 -9.63
N PRO A 90 -4.57 -19.33 -10.44
CA PRO A 90 -3.16 -19.75 -10.55
C PRO A 90 -2.41 -19.70 -9.21
N PHE A 91 -2.65 -18.68 -8.39
CA PHE A 91 -1.98 -18.55 -7.10
C PHE A 91 -2.37 -19.69 -6.15
N ALA A 92 -3.65 -20.03 -6.09
CA ALA A 92 -4.13 -21.16 -5.29
C ALA A 92 -3.54 -22.48 -5.78
N ARG A 93 -3.49 -22.73 -7.11
CA ARG A 93 -2.92 -23.96 -7.68
C ARG A 93 -1.44 -24.14 -7.36
N HIS A 94 -0.69 -23.05 -7.29
CA HIS A 94 0.75 -23.07 -6.97
C HIS A 94 1.05 -22.85 -5.49
N GLY A 95 0.04 -22.88 -4.60
CA GLY A 95 0.22 -22.75 -3.15
C GLY A 95 0.71 -21.39 -2.69
N ILE A 96 0.45 -20.31 -3.46
CA ILE A 96 0.89 -18.95 -3.15
C ILE A 96 -0.21 -18.25 -2.38
N SER A 97 0.11 -17.80 -1.16
CA SER A 97 -0.80 -17.00 -0.34
C SER A 97 -0.88 -15.57 -0.85
N MET A 98 -2.10 -15.04 -0.88
CA MET A 98 -2.37 -13.64 -1.16
C MET A 98 -2.57 -12.88 0.17
N ASN A 99 -1.76 -11.84 0.40
CA ASN A 99 -1.80 -11.05 1.63
C ASN A 99 -2.69 -9.81 1.52
N ARG A 100 -2.86 -9.31 0.29
CA ARG A 100 -3.66 -8.11 0.01
C ARG A 100 -4.20 -8.16 -1.40
N ILE A 101 -5.41 -7.64 -1.57
CA ILE A 101 -5.98 -7.29 -2.87
C ILE A 101 -6.71 -5.96 -2.75
N GLU A 102 -6.46 -5.06 -3.69
CA GLU A 102 -7.11 -3.75 -3.75
C GLU A 102 -7.48 -3.43 -5.19
N SER A 103 -8.74 -3.15 -5.43
CA SER A 103 -9.22 -2.74 -6.75
C SER A 103 -9.15 -1.23 -6.93
N ARG A 104 -8.72 -0.80 -8.11
CA ARG A 104 -8.77 0.59 -8.55
C ARG A 104 -9.40 0.68 -9.94
N PRO A 105 -10.33 1.62 -10.16
CA PRO A 105 -10.83 1.89 -11.51
C PRO A 105 -9.67 2.28 -12.43
N SER A 106 -9.65 1.72 -13.64
CA SER A 106 -8.69 2.15 -14.65
C SER A 106 -9.10 3.49 -15.24
N HIS A 107 -8.19 4.45 -15.27
CA HIS A 107 -8.40 5.72 -15.98
C HIS A 107 -8.07 5.63 -17.48
N GLN A 108 -7.49 4.52 -17.93
CA GLN A 108 -7.00 4.37 -19.32
C GLN A 108 -8.00 3.71 -20.26
N ALA A 109 -8.93 2.90 -19.74
CA ALA A 109 -9.97 2.27 -20.54
C ALA A 109 -11.30 2.24 -19.80
N LYS A 110 -12.41 2.45 -20.51
CA LYS A 110 -13.75 2.28 -19.96
C LYS A 110 -13.94 0.79 -19.63
N TRP A 111 -14.36 0.50 -18.39
CA TRP A 111 -14.73 -0.84 -17.92
C TRP A 111 -13.58 -1.83 -17.65
N GLU A 112 -12.38 -1.34 -17.38
CA GLU A 112 -11.28 -2.16 -16.87
C GLU A 112 -11.01 -1.86 -15.41
N TYR A 113 -10.77 -2.91 -14.63
CA TYR A 113 -10.35 -2.81 -13.24
C TYR A 113 -8.88 -3.21 -13.13
N GLY A 114 -8.11 -2.39 -12.43
CA GLY A 114 -6.76 -2.73 -12.00
C GLY A 114 -6.79 -3.28 -10.58
N PHE A 115 -6.17 -4.42 -10.36
CA PHE A 115 -6.03 -5.04 -9.05
C PHE A 115 -4.56 -4.98 -8.61
N PHE A 116 -4.30 -4.32 -7.50
CA PHE A 116 -3.04 -4.41 -6.78
C PHE A 116 -3.10 -5.64 -5.88
N ILE A 117 -2.20 -6.57 -6.08
CA ILE A 117 -2.17 -7.84 -5.35
C ILE A 117 -0.79 -8.02 -4.73
N ASP A 118 -0.73 -8.28 -3.44
CA ASP A 118 0.48 -8.64 -2.72
C ASP A 118 0.47 -10.16 -2.44
N LEU A 119 1.49 -10.85 -2.94
CA LEU A 119 1.66 -12.29 -2.91
C LEU A 119 2.84 -12.67 -2.00
N ALA A 120 2.71 -13.74 -1.23
CA ALA A 120 3.82 -14.29 -0.46
C ALA A 120 4.84 -14.97 -1.40
N GLY A 121 6.12 -14.69 -1.19
CA GLY A 121 7.23 -15.23 -1.97
C GLY A 121 7.86 -14.22 -2.93
N HIS A 122 8.98 -14.63 -3.52
CA HIS A 122 9.79 -13.82 -4.42
C HIS A 122 9.47 -14.15 -5.90
N VAL A 123 9.61 -13.17 -6.79
CA VAL A 123 9.34 -13.34 -8.24
C VAL A 123 10.22 -14.42 -8.89
N GLU A 124 11.38 -14.71 -8.29
CA GLU A 124 12.30 -15.74 -8.76
C GLU A 124 11.96 -17.15 -8.27
N ASP A 125 11.03 -17.30 -7.35
CA ASP A 125 10.57 -18.61 -6.88
C ASP A 125 9.86 -19.36 -8.03
N GLU A 126 10.13 -20.66 -8.15
CA GLU A 126 9.58 -21.47 -9.24
C GLU A 126 8.05 -21.52 -9.23
N ALA A 127 7.42 -21.55 -8.05
CA ALA A 127 5.97 -21.49 -7.92
C ALA A 127 5.44 -20.16 -8.44
N MET A 128 6.10 -19.04 -8.07
CA MET A 128 5.71 -17.70 -8.49
C MET A 128 5.85 -17.52 -10.00
N LYS A 129 6.95 -17.98 -10.60
CA LYS A 129 7.15 -17.94 -12.07
C LYS A 129 6.04 -18.67 -12.81
N LYS A 130 5.69 -19.89 -12.36
CA LYS A 130 4.61 -20.68 -12.95
C LYS A 130 3.26 -20.00 -12.83
N ALA A 131 2.91 -19.51 -11.65
CA ALA A 131 1.66 -18.79 -11.41
C ALA A 131 1.55 -17.52 -12.26
N LEU A 132 2.61 -16.72 -12.36
CA LEU A 132 2.64 -15.52 -13.18
C LEU A 132 2.57 -15.81 -14.68
N ALA A 133 3.16 -16.94 -15.13
CA ALA A 133 3.04 -17.37 -16.51
C ALA A 133 1.61 -17.77 -16.88
N GLU A 134 0.93 -18.53 -16.01
CA GLU A 134 -0.49 -18.88 -16.19
C GLU A 134 -1.40 -17.64 -16.14
N LEU A 135 -1.13 -16.72 -15.23
CA LEU A 135 -1.90 -15.49 -15.07
C LEU A 135 -1.94 -14.65 -16.36
N LYS A 136 -0.86 -14.66 -17.15
CA LYS A 136 -0.81 -13.94 -18.45
C LYS A 136 -1.89 -14.39 -19.42
N ALA A 137 -2.34 -15.64 -19.36
CA ALA A 137 -3.39 -16.16 -20.22
C ALA A 137 -4.80 -15.66 -19.82
N HIS A 138 -4.97 -15.22 -18.58
CA HIS A 138 -6.27 -14.85 -18.00
C HIS A 138 -6.44 -13.34 -17.76
N SER A 139 -5.42 -12.55 -18.01
CA SER A 139 -5.42 -11.11 -17.76
C SER A 139 -5.24 -10.30 -19.04
N ALA A 140 -5.78 -9.09 -19.06
CA ALA A 140 -5.55 -8.13 -20.15
C ALA A 140 -4.10 -7.61 -20.12
N GLN A 141 -3.60 -7.33 -18.92
CA GLN A 141 -2.22 -6.87 -18.69
C GLN A 141 -1.77 -7.23 -17.28
N ILE A 142 -0.49 -7.59 -17.14
CA ILE A 142 0.18 -7.78 -15.85
C ILE A 142 1.42 -6.90 -15.78
N LYS A 143 1.63 -6.30 -14.63
CA LYS A 143 2.87 -5.62 -14.28
C LYS A 143 3.35 -6.10 -12.92
N VAL A 144 4.51 -6.76 -12.88
CA VAL A 144 5.22 -7.02 -11.62
C VAL A 144 5.82 -5.69 -11.15
N LEU A 145 5.40 -5.24 -9.97
CA LEU A 145 5.86 -3.98 -9.39
C LEU A 145 7.18 -4.16 -8.65
N GLY A 146 7.41 -5.35 -8.09
CA GLY A 146 8.65 -5.72 -7.42
C GLY A 146 8.46 -6.81 -6.38
N SER A 147 9.59 -7.41 -5.99
CA SER A 147 9.69 -8.30 -4.84
C SER A 147 10.60 -7.66 -3.81
N TYR A 148 10.24 -7.81 -2.54
CA TYR A 148 10.93 -7.15 -1.44
C TYR A 148 10.77 -7.97 -0.14
N PRO A 149 11.74 -7.89 0.79
CA PRO A 149 11.65 -8.52 2.10
C PRO A 149 10.43 -8.03 2.88
N VAL A 150 9.75 -8.93 3.57
CA VAL A 150 8.70 -8.55 4.52
C VAL A 150 9.37 -7.92 5.73
N ALA A 151 8.94 -6.72 6.12
CA ALA A 151 9.41 -6.10 7.35
C ALA A 151 9.07 -7.02 8.54
N VAL A 152 10.07 -7.30 9.36
CA VAL A 152 9.87 -7.97 10.64
C VAL A 152 9.46 -6.88 11.63
N PRO A 153 8.36 -7.06 12.39
CA PRO A 153 7.92 -6.08 13.39
C PRO A 153 8.90 -5.92 14.53
#